data_f46e4475844e983fb742941cf4de421d
#
_entry.id   f46e4475844e983fb742941cf4de421d
#
_cell.length_a   1.000
_cell.length_b   1.000
_cell.length_c   1.000
_cell.angle_alpha   90.00
_cell.angle_beta   90.00
_cell.angle_gamma   90.00
#
_symmetry.space_group_name_H-M   'P 1'
#
loop_
_entity.id
_entity.type
_entity.pdbx_description
1 polymer ?
#
loop_
_entity_poly.entity_id
_entity_poly.type
_entity_poly.pdbx_seq_one_letter_code
_entity_poly.pdbx_strand_id
1 'polypeptide(L)'
;VTLLQPPAKPPRLIVVDDDGRIRDLLRRYLSQEGFEVLLAEDARSLDRLLLREQVDLIVLDLMLPGEDGLSVCRRMRARQDQTPIIMLTAKGDEVDRIVGLEVGADDYLSKPFNPRELLARVHAVLRRRPAREAPGAPSTLGERVVFGPFELDLALRTLKREGDPLPLTTGEFAMLKALVRHPRQPLSRDKLAQLARGRDFEPFDRSLDVQVSRLRKMLETDPAHPRFIQTVWGVGYVFVPDTAP
;
A
#
# COMPACT_ATOMS: atom_id res chain seq x y z
N VAL A 1 -34.19 -20.74 3.09
CA VAL A 1 -33.32 -20.76 4.29
C VAL A 1 -32.12 -19.92 3.95
N THR A 2 -32.13 -18.65 4.41
CA THR A 2 -31.02 -17.71 4.23
C THR A 2 -29.93 -18.14 5.21
N LEU A 3 -28.85 -18.73 4.72
CA LEU A 3 -27.67 -18.99 5.52
C LEU A 3 -27.07 -17.64 5.94
N LEU A 4 -27.28 -17.26 7.19
CA LEU A 4 -26.57 -16.13 7.82
C LEU A 4 -25.07 -16.44 7.73
N GLN A 5 -24.37 -15.69 6.88
CA GLN A 5 -22.89 -15.73 6.88
C GLN A 5 -22.43 -15.30 8.29
N PRO A 6 -21.47 -16.03 8.90
CA PRO A 6 -20.91 -15.58 10.17
C PRO A 6 -20.33 -14.18 10.01
N PRO A 7 -20.46 -13.30 11.02
CA PRO A 7 -19.90 -11.95 10.94
C PRO A 7 -18.42 -12.04 10.59
N ALA A 8 -18.01 -11.29 9.57
CA ALA A 8 -16.62 -11.23 9.17
C ALA A 8 -15.77 -10.81 10.36
N LYS A 9 -14.68 -11.57 10.63
CA LYS A 9 -13.77 -11.24 11.73
C LYS A 9 -13.27 -9.81 11.56
N PRO A 10 -13.28 -8.98 12.62
CA PRO A 10 -12.79 -7.60 12.53
C PRO A 10 -11.35 -7.57 12.01
N PRO A 11 -11.00 -6.60 11.16
CA PRO A 11 -9.63 -6.46 10.68
C PRO A 11 -8.68 -6.21 11.86
N ARG A 12 -7.53 -6.88 11.83
CA ARG A 12 -6.53 -6.82 12.89
C ARG A 12 -5.40 -5.89 12.52
N LEU A 13 -5.14 -4.90 13.37
CA LEU A 13 -4.09 -3.91 13.20
C LEU A 13 -2.99 -4.10 14.25
N ILE A 14 -1.73 -3.80 13.90
CA ILE A 14 -0.67 -3.59 14.89
C ILE A 14 -0.30 -2.11 14.89
N VAL A 15 -0.24 -1.50 16.06
CA VAL A 15 0.34 -0.16 16.26
C VAL A 15 1.70 -0.32 16.91
N VAL A 16 2.73 0.18 16.22
CA VAL A 16 4.14 0.12 16.65
C VAL A 16 4.62 1.55 16.86
N ASP A 17 4.88 1.90 18.10
CA ASP A 17 5.35 3.24 18.51
C ASP A 17 6.01 3.08 19.89
N ASP A 18 7.08 3.79 20.19
CA ASP A 18 7.72 3.72 21.50
C ASP A 18 6.99 4.54 22.58
N ASP A 19 6.19 5.55 22.17
CA ASP A 19 5.35 6.32 23.10
C ASP A 19 4.08 5.54 23.49
N GLY A 20 4.03 5.05 24.73
CA GLY A 20 2.87 4.32 25.27
C GLY A 20 1.55 5.11 25.22
N ARG A 21 1.62 6.45 25.30
CA ARG A 21 0.42 7.31 25.21
C ARG A 21 -0.19 7.29 23.83
N ILE A 22 0.66 7.30 22.79
CA ILE A 22 0.22 7.21 21.40
C ILE A 22 -0.39 5.82 21.16
N ARG A 23 0.28 4.75 21.59
CA ARG A 23 -0.23 3.38 21.47
C ARG A 23 -1.61 3.23 22.13
N ASP A 24 -1.78 3.73 23.36
CA ASP A 24 -3.05 3.63 24.09
C ASP A 24 -4.15 4.49 23.48
N LEU A 25 -3.82 5.67 22.98
CA LEU A 25 -4.76 6.54 22.26
C LEU A 25 -5.27 5.83 21.00
N LEU A 26 -4.37 5.33 20.19
CA LEU A 26 -4.71 4.68 18.92
C LEU A 26 -5.46 3.37 19.15
N ARG A 27 -5.07 2.56 20.15
CA ARG A 27 -5.81 1.36 20.51
C ARG A 27 -7.26 1.68 20.84
N ARG A 28 -7.50 2.62 21.76
CA ARG A 28 -8.85 3.00 22.17
C ARG A 28 -9.67 3.51 20.99
N TYR A 29 -9.11 4.43 20.22
CA TYR A 29 -9.80 5.04 19.10
C TYR A 29 -10.13 4.02 17.99
N LEU A 30 -9.16 3.25 17.52
CA LEU A 30 -9.36 2.28 16.44
C LEU A 30 -10.23 1.09 16.88
N SER A 31 -10.18 0.68 18.17
CA SER A 31 -11.08 -0.36 18.68
C SER A 31 -12.54 0.09 18.72
N GLN A 32 -12.81 1.37 19.00
CA GLN A 32 -14.15 1.94 18.91
C GLN A 32 -14.70 1.95 17.47
N GLU A 33 -13.80 2.02 16.50
CA GLU A 33 -14.12 1.97 15.06
C GLU A 33 -14.19 0.54 14.49
N GLY A 34 -14.16 -0.48 15.37
CA GLY A 34 -14.40 -1.88 15.00
C GLY A 34 -13.16 -2.66 14.58
N PHE A 35 -11.96 -2.21 14.91
CA PHE A 35 -10.70 -2.93 14.64
C PHE A 35 -10.24 -3.72 15.87
N GLU A 36 -9.62 -4.87 15.64
CA GLU A 36 -8.81 -5.57 16.64
C GLU A 36 -7.40 -4.96 16.63
N VAL A 37 -6.96 -4.36 17.76
CA VAL A 37 -5.70 -3.60 17.80
C VAL A 37 -4.71 -4.23 18.75
N LEU A 38 -3.57 -4.66 18.21
CA LEU A 38 -2.41 -5.14 18.94
C LEU A 38 -1.37 -4.01 19.06
N LEU A 39 -0.56 -4.05 20.11
CA LEU A 39 0.44 -3.02 20.39
C LEU A 39 1.84 -3.63 20.41
N ALA A 40 2.79 -2.92 19.85
CA ALA A 40 4.21 -3.19 19.93
C ALA A 40 4.97 -1.91 20.29
N GLU A 41 6.01 -2.02 21.10
CA GLU A 41 6.82 -0.86 21.53
C GLU A 41 8.13 -0.74 20.73
N ASP A 42 8.50 -1.79 20.02
CA ASP A 42 9.73 -1.89 19.23
C ASP A 42 9.61 -2.93 18.12
N ALA A 43 10.62 -3.03 17.28
CA ALA A 43 10.70 -3.98 16.19
C ALA A 43 10.65 -5.45 16.66
N ARG A 44 11.23 -5.76 17.85
CA ARG A 44 11.25 -7.12 18.38
C ARG A 44 9.88 -7.58 18.85
N SER A 45 9.11 -6.71 19.49
CA SER A 45 7.74 -6.99 19.90
C SER A 45 6.82 -7.11 18.68
N LEU A 46 7.02 -6.31 17.62
CA LEU A 46 6.35 -6.48 16.35
C LEU A 46 6.63 -7.87 15.76
N ASP A 47 7.89 -8.29 15.67
CA ASP A 47 8.26 -9.60 15.12
C ASP A 47 7.58 -10.76 15.88
N ARG A 48 7.51 -10.68 17.22
CA ARG A 48 6.83 -11.69 18.04
C ARG A 48 5.32 -11.77 17.73
N LEU A 49 4.68 -10.64 17.45
CA LEU A 49 3.28 -10.59 17.07
C LEU A 49 3.06 -11.18 15.66
N LEU A 50 3.89 -10.81 14.69
CA LEU A 50 3.79 -11.31 13.32
C LEU A 50 4.00 -12.83 13.20
N LEU A 51 4.74 -13.45 14.12
CA LEU A 51 4.90 -14.91 14.17
C LEU A 51 3.63 -15.65 14.65
N ARG A 52 2.74 -14.98 15.40
CA ARG A 52 1.60 -15.61 16.07
C ARG A 52 0.26 -15.18 15.49
N GLU A 53 0.22 -13.99 14.91
CA GLU A 53 -1.02 -13.33 14.54
C GLU A 53 -1.05 -13.01 13.05
N GLN A 54 -2.20 -13.21 12.45
CA GLN A 54 -2.44 -12.72 11.09
C GLN A 54 -2.89 -11.27 11.18
N VAL A 55 -2.17 -10.39 10.49
CA VAL A 55 -2.33 -8.95 10.59
C VAL A 55 -2.78 -8.38 9.24
N ASP A 56 -3.71 -7.45 9.27
CA ASP A 56 -4.27 -6.82 8.08
C ASP A 56 -3.58 -5.51 7.73
N LEU A 57 -3.01 -4.80 8.72
CA LEU A 57 -2.27 -3.57 8.51
C LEU A 57 -1.40 -3.26 9.73
N ILE A 58 -0.25 -2.63 9.48
CA ILE A 58 0.67 -2.14 10.50
C ILE A 58 0.71 -0.60 10.42
N VAL A 59 0.50 0.05 11.57
CA VAL A 59 0.81 1.47 11.78
C VAL A 59 2.17 1.50 12.45
N LEU A 60 3.18 2.03 11.79
CA LEU A 60 4.59 1.88 12.17
C LEU A 60 5.24 3.25 12.36
N ASP A 61 5.71 3.52 13.57
CA ASP A 61 6.54 4.70 13.80
C ASP A 61 7.90 4.57 13.10
N LEU A 62 8.34 5.67 12.52
CA LEU A 62 9.65 5.77 11.90
C LEU A 62 10.76 5.72 12.96
N MET A 63 10.56 6.44 14.05
CA MET A 63 11.57 6.65 15.09
C MET A 63 11.42 5.64 16.24
N LEU A 64 11.79 4.38 15.99
CA LEU A 64 11.78 3.34 17.01
C LEU A 64 13.18 3.15 17.63
N PRO A 65 13.25 2.75 18.89
CA PRO A 65 14.52 2.42 19.53
C PRO A 65 15.11 1.13 18.95
N GLY A 66 16.39 1.15 18.68
CA GLY A 66 17.14 0.00 18.14
C GLY A 66 17.04 -0.11 16.63
N GLU A 67 16.04 -0.80 16.09
CA GLU A 67 15.78 -0.88 14.65
C GLU A 67 14.70 0.13 14.26
N ASP A 68 15.04 1.11 13.42
CA ASP A 68 14.10 2.12 12.94
C ASP A 68 13.01 1.55 12.03
N GLY A 69 11.89 2.29 11.88
CA GLY A 69 10.74 1.84 11.10
C GLY A 69 11.04 1.63 9.61
N LEU A 70 12.00 2.36 9.02
CA LEU A 70 12.41 2.15 7.62
C LEU A 70 13.12 0.80 7.47
N SER A 71 14.02 0.47 8.39
CA SER A 71 14.74 -0.80 8.42
C SER A 71 13.79 -1.98 8.60
N VAL A 72 12.80 -1.84 9.50
CA VAL A 72 11.72 -2.83 9.68
C VAL A 72 10.95 -3.05 8.36
N CYS A 73 10.49 -1.97 7.74
CA CYS A 73 9.76 -2.05 6.46
C CYS A 73 10.59 -2.72 5.37
N ARG A 74 11.85 -2.31 5.20
CA ARG A 74 12.79 -2.90 4.23
C ARG A 74 12.95 -4.40 4.46
N ARG A 75 13.16 -4.80 5.71
CA ARG A 75 13.32 -6.21 6.09
C ARG A 75 12.07 -7.03 5.82
N MET A 76 10.88 -6.50 6.09
CA MET A 76 9.61 -7.17 5.77
C MET A 76 9.47 -7.37 4.26
N ARG A 77 9.72 -6.36 3.45
CA ARG A 77 9.63 -6.44 1.98
C ARG A 77 10.68 -7.39 1.39
N ALA A 78 11.89 -7.44 1.95
CA ALA A 78 12.92 -8.41 1.56
C ALA A 78 12.49 -9.86 1.81
N ARG A 79 11.64 -10.11 2.82
CA ARG A 79 11.00 -11.41 3.10
C ARG A 79 9.72 -11.65 2.29
N GLN A 80 9.42 -10.81 1.31
CA GLN A 80 8.19 -10.84 0.52
C GLN A 80 6.90 -10.68 1.35
N ASP A 81 7.01 -10.19 2.57
CA ASP A 81 5.84 -9.83 3.37
C ASP A 81 5.22 -8.54 2.85
N GLN A 82 4.02 -8.66 2.28
CA GLN A 82 3.25 -7.56 1.68
C GLN A 82 2.17 -7.01 2.64
N THR A 83 2.27 -7.32 3.94
CA THR A 83 1.37 -6.71 4.94
C THR A 83 1.42 -5.18 4.78
N PRO A 84 0.28 -4.51 4.61
CA PRO A 84 0.23 -3.08 4.42
C PRO A 84 0.82 -2.32 5.60
N ILE A 85 1.59 -1.26 5.30
CA ILE A 85 2.25 -0.42 6.30
C ILE A 85 1.86 1.04 6.08
N ILE A 86 1.33 1.68 7.12
CA ILE A 86 1.22 3.15 7.21
C ILE A 86 2.33 3.64 8.13
N MET A 87 3.25 4.44 7.60
CA MET A 87 4.34 5.03 8.38
C MET A 87 3.87 6.27 9.15
N LEU A 88 4.24 6.36 10.43
CA LEU A 88 4.15 7.61 11.18
C LEU A 88 5.52 8.31 11.15
N THR A 89 5.55 9.58 10.72
CA THR A 89 6.81 10.34 10.53
C THR A 89 6.79 11.63 11.33
N ALA A 90 7.95 12.17 11.68
CA ALA A 90 8.04 13.51 12.25
C ALA A 90 7.65 14.58 11.21
N LYS A 91 7.11 15.71 11.68
CA LYS A 91 6.76 16.84 10.81
C LYS A 91 8.04 17.48 10.25
N GLY A 92 8.16 17.53 8.92
CA GLY A 92 9.24 18.28 8.25
C GLY A 92 10.25 17.44 7.46
N ASP A 93 10.31 16.13 7.66
CA ASP A 93 11.23 15.25 6.91
C ASP A 93 10.60 14.77 5.59
N GLU A 94 10.69 15.63 4.55
CA GLU A 94 10.33 15.19 3.18
C GLU A 94 11.21 14.02 2.72
N VAL A 95 12.47 13.99 3.16
CA VAL A 95 13.43 12.93 2.82
C VAL A 95 12.96 11.60 3.41
N ASP A 96 12.55 11.57 4.67
CA ASP A 96 12.06 10.36 5.33
C ASP A 96 10.76 9.85 4.72
N ARG A 97 9.89 10.76 4.25
CA ARG A 97 8.65 10.39 3.52
C ARG A 97 8.96 9.73 2.18
N ILE A 98 9.89 10.28 1.42
CA ILE A 98 10.32 9.74 0.12
C ILE A 98 10.99 8.38 0.34
N VAL A 99 11.94 8.30 1.28
CA VAL A 99 12.66 7.07 1.60
C VAL A 99 11.71 5.99 2.12
N GLY A 100 10.75 6.33 3.01
CA GLY A 100 9.76 5.38 3.53
C GLY A 100 8.90 4.74 2.44
N LEU A 101 8.49 5.54 1.47
CA LEU A 101 7.75 5.03 0.32
C LEU A 101 8.65 4.26 -0.66
N GLU A 102 9.90 4.67 -0.87
CA GLU A 102 10.88 3.91 -1.65
C GLU A 102 11.18 2.53 -1.04
N VAL A 103 11.08 2.41 0.28
CA VAL A 103 11.29 1.16 1.02
C VAL A 103 10.08 0.23 0.98
N GLY A 104 8.87 0.73 0.69
CA GLY A 104 7.69 -0.12 0.52
C GLY A 104 6.51 0.13 1.43
N ALA A 105 6.47 1.25 2.13
CA ALA A 105 5.26 1.66 2.82
C ALA A 105 4.11 1.95 1.84
N ASP A 106 2.88 1.68 2.26
CA ASP A 106 1.68 1.89 1.45
C ASP A 106 1.10 3.30 1.60
N ASP A 107 1.31 3.91 2.75
CA ASP A 107 0.96 5.31 3.03
C ASP A 107 1.83 5.84 4.18
N TYR A 108 1.74 7.14 4.46
CA TYR A 108 2.42 7.77 5.59
C TYR A 108 1.52 8.85 6.20
N LEU A 109 1.82 9.21 7.46
CA LEU A 109 1.11 10.24 8.20
C LEU A 109 2.09 10.99 9.11
N SER A 110 2.13 12.32 8.99
CA SER A 110 3.05 13.14 9.79
C SER A 110 2.52 13.37 11.20
N LYS A 111 3.37 13.23 12.21
CA LYS A 111 3.11 13.64 13.60
C LYS A 111 3.30 15.17 13.73
N PRO A 112 2.43 15.91 14.47
CA PRO A 112 1.22 15.44 15.11
C PRO A 112 0.08 15.24 14.11
N PHE A 113 -0.73 14.23 14.29
CA PHE A 113 -1.84 13.90 13.41
C PHE A 113 -3.19 13.83 14.15
N ASN A 114 -4.27 13.98 13.39
CA ASN A 114 -5.60 13.72 13.90
C ASN A 114 -5.91 12.21 13.78
N PRO A 115 -6.36 11.50 14.84
CA PRO A 115 -6.74 10.09 14.75
C PRO A 115 -7.77 9.78 13.66
N ARG A 116 -8.67 10.73 13.34
CA ARG A 116 -9.61 10.59 12.20
C ARG A 116 -8.89 10.51 10.85
N GLU A 117 -7.79 11.23 10.69
CA GLU A 117 -6.98 11.15 9.48
C GLU A 117 -6.32 9.78 9.34
N LEU A 118 -5.74 9.27 10.42
CA LEU A 118 -5.21 7.90 10.44
C LEU A 118 -6.30 6.89 10.09
N LEU A 119 -7.49 6.99 10.67
CA LEU A 119 -8.63 6.12 10.39
C LEU A 119 -9.00 6.14 8.90
N ALA A 120 -9.09 7.32 8.29
CA ALA A 120 -9.38 7.45 6.87
C ALA A 120 -8.32 6.75 6.00
N ARG A 121 -7.04 6.84 6.36
CA ARG A 121 -5.93 6.16 5.69
C ARG A 121 -5.99 4.64 5.88
N VAL A 122 -6.26 4.16 7.10
CA VAL A 122 -6.49 2.73 7.40
C VAL A 122 -7.59 2.16 6.51
N HIS A 123 -8.76 2.82 6.47
CA HIS A 123 -9.85 2.39 5.60
C HIS A 123 -9.45 2.41 4.11
N ALA A 124 -8.74 3.44 3.65
CA ALA A 124 -8.29 3.53 2.27
C ALA A 124 -7.34 2.40 1.90
N VAL A 125 -6.41 2.05 2.78
CA VAL A 125 -5.46 0.95 2.56
C VAL A 125 -6.16 -0.41 2.61
N LEU A 126 -7.00 -0.67 3.60
CA LEU A 126 -7.72 -1.94 3.75
C LEU A 126 -8.73 -2.17 2.62
N ARG A 127 -9.42 -1.14 2.14
CA ARG A 127 -10.33 -1.25 0.99
C ARG A 127 -9.64 -1.71 -0.29
N ARG A 128 -8.34 -1.50 -0.41
CA ARG A 128 -7.52 -1.94 -1.54
C ARG A 128 -7.17 -3.42 -1.47
N ARG A 129 -7.37 -4.09 -0.32
CA ARG A 129 -7.22 -5.55 -0.21
C ARG A 129 -8.42 -6.25 -0.82
N PRO A 130 -8.26 -7.41 -1.46
CA PRO A 130 -9.40 -8.27 -1.77
C PRO A 130 -10.07 -8.65 -0.44
N ALA A 131 -11.40 -8.65 -0.42
CA ALA A 131 -12.09 -9.36 0.66
C ALA A 131 -11.49 -10.76 0.74
N ARG A 132 -11.13 -11.22 1.93
CA ARG A 132 -10.63 -12.57 2.14
C ARG A 132 -11.64 -13.53 1.51
N GLU A 133 -11.30 -14.11 0.37
CA GLU A 133 -12.14 -15.11 -0.26
C GLU A 133 -12.25 -16.28 0.70
N ALA A 134 -13.50 -16.62 1.05
CA ALA A 134 -13.80 -17.93 1.62
C ALA A 134 -13.35 -18.97 0.60
N PRO A 135 -12.67 -20.07 1.00
CA PRO A 135 -12.28 -21.13 0.10
C PRO A 135 -13.54 -21.67 -0.59
N GLY A 136 -13.68 -21.46 -1.90
CA GLY A 136 -14.80 -21.99 -2.68
C GLY A 136 -15.69 -20.98 -3.41
N ALA A 137 -15.43 -19.68 -3.35
CA ALA A 137 -16.13 -18.73 -4.21
C ALA A 137 -15.72 -18.99 -5.68
N PRO A 138 -16.67 -19.16 -6.63
CA PRO A 138 -16.33 -19.32 -8.03
C PRO A 138 -15.64 -18.04 -8.49
N SER A 139 -14.41 -18.16 -8.98
CA SER A 139 -13.68 -17.07 -9.63
C SER A 139 -14.54 -16.57 -10.79
N THR A 140 -15.26 -15.47 -10.59
CA THR A 140 -15.75 -14.70 -11.74
C THR A 140 -14.49 -14.39 -12.54
N LEU A 141 -14.51 -14.71 -13.83
CA LEU A 141 -13.44 -14.44 -14.80
C LEU A 141 -12.98 -13.00 -14.59
N GLY A 142 -11.93 -12.80 -13.77
CA GLY A 142 -11.45 -11.51 -13.37
C GLY A 142 -10.90 -10.80 -14.60
N GLU A 143 -11.11 -9.49 -14.67
CA GLU A 143 -10.54 -8.65 -15.71
C GLU A 143 -9.01 -8.79 -15.66
N ARG A 144 -8.43 -9.44 -16.68
CA ARG A 144 -6.99 -9.60 -16.86
C ARG A 144 -6.50 -8.61 -17.89
N VAL A 145 -5.42 -7.96 -17.58
CA VAL A 145 -4.74 -7.02 -18.49
C VAL A 145 -3.37 -7.57 -18.83
N VAL A 146 -3.12 -7.80 -20.12
CA VAL A 146 -1.82 -8.27 -20.62
C VAL A 146 -1.13 -7.12 -21.31
N PHE A 147 0.14 -6.87 -21.00
CA PHE A 147 0.97 -5.85 -21.63
C PHE A 147 2.45 -6.27 -21.60
N GLY A 148 3.09 -6.29 -22.76
CA GLY A 148 4.43 -6.85 -22.90
C GLY A 148 4.52 -8.26 -22.28
N PRO A 149 5.52 -8.54 -21.42
CA PRO A 149 5.66 -9.84 -20.76
C PRO A 149 4.80 -9.97 -19.48
N PHE A 150 3.93 -9.00 -19.18
CA PHE A 150 3.20 -8.93 -17.92
C PHE A 150 1.74 -9.34 -18.07
N GLU A 151 1.24 -10.06 -17.06
CA GLU A 151 -0.17 -10.40 -16.88
C GLU A 151 -0.62 -9.86 -15.50
N LEU A 152 -1.53 -8.90 -15.49
CA LEU A 152 -2.14 -8.33 -14.29
C LEU A 152 -3.55 -8.87 -14.13
N ASP A 153 -3.79 -9.65 -13.08
CA ASP A 153 -5.13 -10.08 -12.67
C ASP A 153 -5.69 -9.08 -11.66
N LEU A 154 -6.73 -8.35 -12.07
CA LEU A 154 -7.32 -7.29 -11.25
C LEU A 154 -8.20 -7.84 -10.11
N ALA A 155 -8.72 -9.07 -10.25
CA ALA A 155 -9.51 -9.72 -9.21
C ALA A 155 -8.60 -10.33 -8.15
N LEU A 156 -7.63 -11.14 -8.57
CA LEU A 156 -6.66 -11.78 -7.67
C LEU A 156 -5.59 -10.81 -7.17
N ARG A 157 -5.48 -9.62 -7.76
CA ARG A 157 -4.47 -8.59 -7.45
C ARG A 157 -3.04 -9.10 -7.59
N THR A 158 -2.80 -9.93 -8.58
CA THR A 158 -1.50 -10.53 -8.86
C THR A 158 -0.94 -9.97 -10.17
N LEU A 159 0.36 -9.72 -10.16
CA LEU A 159 1.14 -9.40 -11.35
C LEU A 159 2.10 -10.56 -11.61
N LYS A 160 2.20 -10.97 -12.86
CA LYS A 160 3.16 -11.98 -13.31
C LYS A 160 3.98 -11.42 -14.45
N ARG A 161 5.23 -11.84 -14.54
CA ARG A 161 6.09 -11.62 -15.70
C ARG A 161 6.45 -12.99 -16.28
N GLU A 162 6.04 -13.27 -17.53
CA GLU A 162 6.32 -14.56 -18.18
C GLU A 162 5.87 -15.79 -17.35
N GLY A 163 4.82 -15.61 -16.55
CA GLY A 163 4.28 -16.64 -15.64
C GLY A 163 4.79 -16.56 -14.20
N ASP A 164 5.93 -15.93 -13.95
CA ASP A 164 6.51 -15.78 -12.62
C ASP A 164 5.83 -14.65 -11.82
N PRO A 165 5.45 -14.90 -10.56
CA PRO A 165 4.78 -13.90 -9.75
C PRO A 165 5.73 -12.75 -9.37
N LEU A 166 5.27 -11.51 -9.56
CA LEU A 166 5.91 -10.30 -9.08
C LEU A 166 5.14 -9.73 -7.91
N PRO A 167 5.74 -9.64 -6.71
CA PRO A 167 5.06 -9.12 -5.54
C PRO A 167 4.81 -7.62 -5.67
N LEU A 168 3.56 -7.21 -5.45
CA LEU A 168 3.15 -5.81 -5.39
C LEU A 168 2.65 -5.46 -3.99
N THR A 169 3.06 -4.32 -3.48
CA THR A 169 2.39 -3.74 -2.30
C THR A 169 0.97 -3.32 -2.67
N THR A 170 0.14 -3.10 -1.65
CA THR A 170 -1.24 -2.63 -1.86
C THR A 170 -1.29 -1.30 -2.61
N GLY A 171 -0.35 -0.38 -2.32
CA GLY A 171 -0.25 0.91 -2.99
C GLY A 171 0.18 0.79 -4.45
N GLU A 172 1.18 -0.04 -4.75
CA GLU A 172 1.66 -0.29 -6.11
C GLU A 172 0.58 -0.93 -6.98
N PHE A 173 -0.12 -1.93 -6.45
CA PHE A 173 -1.24 -2.53 -7.17
C PHE A 173 -2.34 -1.50 -7.48
N ALA A 174 -2.72 -0.66 -6.51
CA ALA A 174 -3.74 0.36 -6.70
C ALA A 174 -3.34 1.38 -7.77
N MET A 175 -2.07 1.80 -7.78
CA MET A 175 -1.50 2.70 -8.77
C MET A 175 -1.49 2.06 -10.16
N LEU A 176 -0.98 0.83 -10.29
CA LEU A 176 -0.95 0.11 -11.56
C LEU A 176 -2.36 -0.12 -12.09
N LYS A 177 -3.31 -0.52 -11.22
CA LYS A 177 -4.72 -0.68 -11.59
C LYS A 177 -5.33 0.61 -12.14
N ALA A 178 -5.05 1.75 -11.49
CA ALA A 178 -5.53 3.05 -11.96
C ALA A 178 -5.01 3.38 -13.38
N LEU A 179 -3.73 3.11 -13.62
CA LEU A 179 -3.07 3.36 -14.89
C LEU A 179 -3.58 2.43 -16.00
N VAL A 180 -3.65 1.12 -15.78
CA VAL A 180 -4.05 0.15 -16.81
C VAL A 180 -5.53 0.27 -17.20
N ARG A 181 -6.38 0.84 -16.34
CA ARG A 181 -7.79 1.12 -16.66
C ARG A 181 -7.99 2.37 -17.51
N HIS A 182 -6.95 3.17 -17.71
CA HIS A 182 -6.99 4.37 -18.55
C HIS A 182 -5.82 4.34 -19.56
N PRO A 183 -5.77 3.31 -20.42
CA PRO A 183 -4.67 3.16 -21.37
C PRO A 183 -4.63 4.32 -22.36
N ARG A 184 -3.43 4.82 -22.64
CA ARG A 184 -3.15 5.95 -23.55
C ARG A 184 -3.80 7.28 -23.15
N GLN A 185 -4.39 7.35 -21.95
CA GLN A 185 -4.98 8.57 -21.41
C GLN A 185 -4.04 9.18 -20.37
N PRO A 186 -3.52 10.40 -20.58
CA PRO A 186 -2.75 11.10 -19.56
C PRO A 186 -3.61 11.36 -18.31
N LEU A 187 -3.12 10.93 -17.16
CA LEU A 187 -3.75 11.16 -15.86
C LEU A 187 -2.94 12.16 -15.07
N SER A 188 -3.61 13.20 -14.57
CA SER A 188 -2.97 14.15 -13.65
C SER A 188 -2.62 13.46 -12.33
N ARG A 189 -1.68 14.04 -11.57
CA ARG A 189 -1.33 13.55 -10.24
C ARG A 189 -2.54 13.50 -9.31
N ASP A 190 -3.38 14.52 -9.35
CA ASP A 190 -4.65 14.57 -8.59
C ASP A 190 -5.57 13.40 -8.97
N LYS A 191 -5.76 13.18 -10.27
CA LYS A 191 -6.61 12.10 -10.76
C LYS A 191 -6.08 10.74 -10.38
N LEU A 192 -4.77 10.53 -10.46
CA LEU A 192 -4.13 9.29 -10.02
C LEU A 192 -4.25 9.08 -8.51
N ALA A 193 -4.08 10.13 -7.71
CA ALA A 193 -4.26 10.07 -6.26
C ALA A 193 -5.71 9.67 -5.91
N GLN A 194 -6.70 10.29 -6.54
CA GLN A 194 -8.11 9.94 -6.36
C GLN A 194 -8.40 8.48 -6.75
N LEU A 195 -7.95 8.04 -7.94
CA LEU A 195 -8.20 6.69 -8.44
C LEU A 195 -7.48 5.61 -7.65
N ALA A 196 -6.22 5.84 -7.28
CA ALA A 196 -5.40 4.87 -6.57
C ALA A 196 -5.59 4.90 -5.05
N ARG A 197 -5.82 6.08 -4.46
CA ARG A 197 -5.84 6.26 -3.00
C ARG A 197 -7.21 6.68 -2.45
N GLY A 198 -8.13 7.16 -3.31
CA GLY A 198 -9.44 7.66 -2.92
C GLY A 198 -9.38 8.96 -2.11
N ARG A 199 -8.31 9.73 -2.29
CA ARG A 199 -8.11 11.05 -1.66
C ARG A 199 -7.49 12.04 -2.65
N ASP A 200 -7.61 13.32 -2.34
CA ASP A 200 -7.00 14.38 -3.13
C ASP A 200 -5.45 14.36 -3.00
N PHE A 201 -4.80 14.86 -4.02
CA PHE A 201 -3.36 15.04 -4.03
C PHE A 201 -3.00 16.26 -3.18
N GLU A 202 -2.14 16.09 -2.21
CA GLU A 202 -1.61 17.21 -1.45
C GLU A 202 -0.46 17.85 -2.24
N PRO A 203 -0.46 19.17 -2.42
CA PRO A 203 0.72 19.88 -2.97
C PRO A 203 1.96 19.48 -2.16
N PHE A 204 3.03 19.10 -2.84
CA PHE A 204 4.27 18.55 -2.25
C PHE A 204 4.23 17.07 -1.82
N ASP A 205 3.14 16.35 -1.98
CA ASP A 205 3.11 14.91 -1.78
C ASP A 205 3.80 14.17 -2.94
N ARG A 206 5.09 13.92 -2.81
CA ARG A 206 5.87 13.15 -3.80
C ARG A 206 5.64 11.65 -3.75
N SER A 207 4.80 11.17 -2.86
CA SER A 207 4.56 9.73 -2.67
C SER A 207 4.03 9.02 -3.92
N LEU A 208 3.29 9.74 -4.76
CA LEU A 208 2.81 9.23 -6.04
C LEU A 208 3.97 9.02 -7.02
N ASP A 209 4.85 10.01 -7.14
CA ASP A 209 6.02 9.93 -8.04
C ASP A 209 6.96 8.80 -7.61
N VAL A 210 7.12 8.58 -6.31
CA VAL A 210 7.90 7.45 -5.75
C VAL A 210 7.26 6.11 -6.10
N GLN A 211 5.94 5.96 -5.97
CA GLN A 211 5.25 4.73 -6.37
C GLN A 211 5.38 4.46 -7.87
N VAL A 212 5.28 5.50 -8.70
CA VAL A 212 5.53 5.39 -10.14
C VAL A 212 6.98 4.96 -10.42
N SER A 213 7.96 5.55 -9.71
CA SER A 213 9.37 5.16 -9.83
C SER A 213 9.59 3.69 -9.51
N ARG A 214 8.94 3.17 -8.45
CA ARG A 214 9.03 1.75 -8.08
C ARG A 214 8.37 0.84 -9.11
N LEU A 215 7.18 1.20 -9.61
CA LEU A 215 6.54 0.46 -10.69
C LEU A 215 7.43 0.41 -11.93
N ARG A 216 8.09 1.52 -12.30
CA ARG A 216 9.05 1.54 -13.41
C ARG A 216 10.22 0.58 -13.17
N LYS A 217 10.80 0.55 -11.97
CA LYS A 217 11.88 -0.40 -11.63
C LYS A 217 11.48 -1.86 -11.81
N MET A 218 10.19 -2.19 -11.66
CA MET A 218 9.67 -3.55 -11.84
C MET A 218 9.26 -3.87 -13.27
N LEU A 219 8.69 -2.89 -13.97
CA LEU A 219 8.04 -3.10 -15.27
C LEU A 219 8.94 -2.74 -16.47
N GLU A 220 9.86 -1.82 -16.28
CA GLU A 220 10.66 -1.28 -17.38
C GLU A 220 12.04 -1.95 -17.43
N THR A 221 12.54 -2.15 -18.64
CA THR A 221 13.93 -2.59 -18.84
C THR A 221 14.90 -1.46 -18.47
N ASP A 222 14.55 -0.23 -18.81
CA ASP A 222 15.25 1.00 -18.41
C ASP A 222 14.25 1.98 -17.77
N PRO A 223 14.27 2.14 -16.43
CA PRO A 223 13.37 3.07 -15.73
C PRO A 223 13.54 4.54 -16.12
N ALA A 224 14.69 4.94 -16.69
CA ALA A 224 14.95 6.30 -17.17
C ALA A 224 14.25 6.57 -18.51
N HIS A 225 14.07 5.52 -19.34
CA HIS A 225 13.37 5.57 -20.62
C HIS A 225 12.16 4.63 -20.61
N PRO A 226 11.11 4.94 -19.83
CA PRO A 226 10.00 4.04 -19.59
C PRO A 226 9.14 3.86 -20.85
N ARG A 227 8.77 2.59 -21.13
CA ARG A 227 7.86 2.22 -22.23
C ARG A 227 6.42 2.23 -21.78
N PHE A 228 6.12 1.61 -20.63
CA PHE A 228 4.74 1.39 -20.17
C PHE A 228 4.20 2.57 -19.38
N ILE A 229 4.98 3.15 -18.46
CA ILE A 229 4.53 4.27 -17.61
C ILE A 229 5.33 5.51 -18.00
N GLN A 230 4.82 6.29 -18.93
CA GLN A 230 5.50 7.48 -19.45
C GLN A 230 5.10 8.73 -18.66
N THR A 231 6.03 9.72 -18.59
CA THR A 231 5.75 11.04 -18.02
C THR A 231 5.21 11.96 -19.10
N VAL A 232 4.08 12.59 -18.82
CA VAL A 232 3.54 13.70 -19.62
C VAL A 232 3.83 14.99 -18.88
N TRP A 233 4.85 15.73 -19.36
CA TRP A 233 5.33 16.93 -18.69
C TRP A 233 4.19 17.95 -18.49
N GLY A 234 4.13 18.55 -17.31
CA GLY A 234 3.07 19.49 -16.93
C GLY A 234 1.70 18.86 -16.63
N VAL A 235 1.50 17.56 -16.88
CA VAL A 235 0.24 16.86 -16.65
C VAL A 235 0.40 15.78 -15.57
N GLY A 236 1.16 14.73 -15.85
CA GLY A 236 1.29 13.58 -14.95
C GLY A 236 1.84 12.35 -15.65
N TYR A 237 1.08 11.25 -15.67
CA TYR A 237 1.53 9.97 -16.21
C TYR A 237 0.52 9.36 -17.17
N VAL A 238 1.02 8.59 -18.13
CA VAL A 238 0.21 7.84 -19.09
C VAL A 238 0.70 6.40 -19.13
N PHE A 239 -0.24 5.46 -19.18
CA PHE A 239 0.05 4.05 -19.39
C PHE A 239 -0.09 3.70 -20.88
N VAL A 240 0.96 3.12 -21.44
CA VAL A 240 1.01 2.68 -22.84
C VAL A 240 1.22 1.16 -22.85
N PRO A 241 0.14 0.35 -23.03
CA PRO A 241 0.23 -1.12 -22.92
C PRO A 241 1.14 -1.76 -23.95
N ASP A 242 1.17 -1.21 -25.18
CA ASP A 242 1.99 -1.66 -26.29
C ASP A 242 2.56 -0.45 -27.03
N THR A 243 3.88 -0.41 -27.11
CA THR A 243 4.51 0.18 -28.28
C THR A 243 4.70 -0.98 -29.24
N ALA A 244 3.86 -1.07 -30.30
CA ALA A 244 4.18 -1.96 -31.42
C ALA A 244 5.63 -1.75 -31.82
N PRO A 245 6.34 -2.82 -32.22
CA PRO A 245 7.72 -2.72 -32.64
C PRO A 245 7.90 -1.74 -33.79
#